data_094b81c771d621cc1e6ce0c35e93437f
#
_entry.id   094b81c771d621cc1e6ce0c35e93437f
#
_cell.length_a   1.000
_cell.length_b   1.000
_cell.length_c   1.000
_cell.angle_alpha   90.00
_cell.angle_beta   90.00
_cell.angle_gamma   90.00
#
_symmetry.space_group_name_H-M   'P 1'
#
loop_
_entity.id
_entity.type
_entity.pdbx_description
1 polymer ?
#
loop_
_entity_poly.entity_id
_entity_poly.type
_entity_poly.pdbx_seq_one_letter_code
_entity_poly.pdbx_strand_id
1 'polypeptide(L)'
;AKFIVTPALRPDVITLCRRYSVPVFSGAFTPTEIVNAWEAGADAAKVFPAEFFGPAYIKSIKAPLPHIELLPTGGVNAENVGDFLKAGAFATAAGSSLVEAKALKEKNWAAITARARAFAAAVAAVK
;
A
#
# COMPACT_ATOMS: atom_id res chain seq x y z
N ALA A 1 -17.52 3.78 -5.42
CA ALA A 1 -16.14 3.95 -4.94
C ALA A 1 -15.25 4.45 -6.08
N LYS A 2 -14.20 5.18 -5.75
CA LYS A 2 -13.20 5.65 -6.74
C LYS A 2 -12.10 4.59 -6.99
N PHE A 3 -11.86 3.75 -6.02
CA PHE A 3 -10.96 2.59 -6.07
C PHE A 3 -11.35 1.58 -4.97
N ILE A 4 -10.86 0.36 -5.08
CA ILE A 4 -11.07 -0.71 -4.09
C ILE A 4 -9.72 -1.20 -3.57
N VAL A 5 -9.65 -1.50 -2.29
CA VAL A 5 -8.47 -2.12 -1.66
C VAL A 5 -8.93 -3.35 -0.88
N THR A 6 -8.28 -4.50 -1.10
CA THR A 6 -8.56 -5.72 -0.36
C THR A 6 -7.36 -6.12 0.51
N PRO A 7 -7.57 -6.79 1.65
CA PRO A 7 -6.46 -7.28 2.49
C PRO A 7 -5.87 -8.60 2.00
N ALA A 8 -6.56 -9.30 1.11
CA ALA A 8 -6.18 -10.60 0.57
C ALA A 8 -6.53 -10.70 -0.91
N LEU A 9 -5.97 -11.69 -1.60
CA LEU A 9 -6.27 -11.96 -3.00
C LEU A 9 -7.74 -12.38 -3.18
N ARG A 10 -8.48 -11.59 -3.95
CA ARG A 10 -9.90 -11.81 -4.25
C ARG A 10 -10.14 -11.63 -5.75
N PRO A 11 -9.95 -12.71 -6.55
CA PRO A 11 -10.13 -12.65 -8.01
C PRO A 11 -11.54 -12.23 -8.44
N ASP A 12 -12.55 -12.61 -7.69
CA ASP A 12 -13.94 -12.21 -7.91
C ASP A 12 -14.14 -10.69 -7.79
N VAL A 13 -13.51 -10.07 -6.78
CA VAL A 13 -13.52 -8.62 -6.59
C VAL A 13 -12.76 -7.91 -7.71
N ILE A 14 -11.60 -8.44 -8.10
CA ILE A 14 -10.80 -7.89 -9.22
C ILE A 14 -11.62 -7.91 -10.51
N THR A 15 -12.24 -9.06 -10.83
CA THR A 15 -13.10 -9.20 -12.03
C THR A 15 -14.25 -8.19 -12.03
N LEU A 16 -14.90 -8.00 -10.87
CA LEU A 16 -15.98 -7.02 -10.75
C LEU A 16 -15.47 -5.59 -10.95
N CYS A 17 -14.35 -5.24 -10.34
CA CYS A 17 -13.74 -3.92 -10.47
C CYS A 17 -13.36 -3.62 -11.94
N ARG A 18 -12.73 -4.58 -12.62
CA ARG A 18 -12.36 -4.46 -14.04
C ARG A 18 -13.58 -4.22 -14.94
N ARG A 19 -14.68 -4.92 -14.69
CA ARG A 19 -15.94 -4.74 -15.45
C ARG A 19 -16.45 -3.30 -15.40
N TYR A 20 -16.27 -2.62 -14.28
CA TYR A 20 -16.74 -1.25 -14.06
C TYR A 20 -15.63 -0.20 -14.15
N SER A 21 -14.44 -0.57 -14.62
CA SER A 21 -13.27 0.32 -14.70
C SER A 21 -12.96 1.03 -13.37
N VAL A 22 -13.11 0.31 -12.26
CA VAL A 22 -12.75 0.78 -10.91
C VAL A 22 -11.37 0.23 -10.58
N PRO A 23 -10.36 1.09 -10.29
CA PRO A 23 -9.04 0.63 -9.88
C PRO A 23 -9.10 -0.27 -8.64
N VAL A 24 -8.31 -1.36 -8.65
CA VAL A 24 -8.26 -2.32 -7.54
C VAL A 24 -6.84 -2.64 -7.13
N PHE A 25 -6.57 -2.49 -5.84
CA PHE A 25 -5.31 -2.82 -5.18
C PHE A 25 -5.53 -4.08 -4.34
N SER A 26 -5.16 -5.24 -4.91
CA SER A 26 -5.46 -6.54 -4.33
C SER A 26 -4.40 -6.97 -3.33
N GLY A 27 -4.83 -7.42 -2.14
CA GLY A 27 -3.95 -7.93 -1.11
C GLY A 27 -3.18 -9.16 -1.59
N ALA A 28 -1.88 -9.18 -1.31
CA ALA A 28 -0.96 -10.26 -1.59
C ALA A 28 0.22 -10.16 -0.62
N PHE A 29 0.87 -11.29 -0.34
CA PHE A 29 2.05 -11.29 0.52
C PHE A 29 3.23 -12.01 -0.11
N THR A 30 3.00 -13.14 -0.78
CA THR A 30 4.04 -13.94 -1.45
C THR A 30 4.21 -13.54 -2.91
N PRO A 31 5.37 -13.85 -3.54
CA PRO A 31 5.57 -13.63 -4.97
C PRO A 31 4.47 -14.26 -5.83
N THR A 32 4.03 -15.47 -5.48
CA THR A 32 2.95 -16.17 -6.20
C THR A 32 1.63 -15.41 -6.12
N GLU A 33 1.27 -14.93 -4.93
CA GLU A 33 0.04 -14.13 -4.77
C GLU A 33 0.12 -12.80 -5.54
N ILE A 34 1.30 -12.17 -5.57
CA ILE A 34 1.54 -10.92 -6.30
C ILE A 34 1.35 -11.14 -7.80
N VAL A 35 1.93 -12.22 -8.35
CA VAL A 35 1.74 -12.58 -9.78
C VAL A 35 0.27 -12.89 -10.05
N ASN A 36 -0.38 -13.70 -9.23
CA ASN A 36 -1.79 -14.05 -9.39
C ASN A 36 -2.72 -12.82 -9.32
N ALA A 37 -2.42 -11.86 -8.44
CA ALA A 37 -3.17 -10.60 -8.37
C ALA A 37 -3.03 -9.79 -9.67
N TRP A 38 -1.81 -9.68 -10.19
CA TRP A 38 -1.53 -8.99 -11.44
C TRP A 38 -2.18 -9.68 -12.65
N GLU A 39 -2.06 -11.01 -12.77
CA GLU A 39 -2.68 -11.80 -13.84
C GLU A 39 -4.21 -11.71 -13.81
N ALA A 40 -4.82 -11.63 -12.63
CA ALA A 40 -6.25 -11.40 -12.47
C ALA A 40 -6.68 -9.98 -12.89
N GLY A 41 -5.73 -9.06 -13.12
CA GLY A 41 -5.96 -7.70 -13.59
C GLY A 41 -6.02 -6.64 -12.50
N ALA A 42 -5.42 -6.87 -11.32
CA ALA A 42 -5.25 -5.83 -10.31
C ALA A 42 -4.31 -4.73 -10.83
N ASP A 43 -4.62 -3.47 -10.52
CA ASP A 43 -3.81 -2.32 -10.89
C ASP A 43 -2.51 -2.23 -10.07
N ALA A 44 -2.53 -2.72 -8.84
CA ALA A 44 -1.35 -2.94 -8.02
C ALA A 44 -1.57 -4.09 -7.02
N ALA A 45 -0.49 -4.75 -6.63
CA ALA A 45 -0.49 -5.70 -5.53
C ALA A 45 -0.25 -4.96 -4.22
N LYS A 46 -1.25 -4.97 -3.33
CA LYS A 46 -1.10 -4.48 -1.96
C LYS A 46 -0.32 -5.51 -1.16
N VAL A 47 0.95 -5.23 -0.87
CA VAL A 47 1.78 -6.08 -0.02
C VAL A 47 1.39 -5.87 1.45
N PHE A 48 0.75 -6.88 2.06
CA PHE A 48 0.20 -6.76 3.40
C PHE A 48 0.32 -8.08 4.18
N PRO A 49 0.76 -8.01 5.44
CA PRO A 49 1.30 -6.85 6.16
C PRO A 49 2.80 -6.61 5.85
N ALA A 50 3.18 -5.35 5.51
CA ALA A 50 4.53 -5.03 5.06
C ALA A 50 5.56 -4.87 6.19
N GLU A 51 5.10 -4.74 7.44
CA GLU A 51 5.95 -4.49 8.61
C GLU A 51 6.95 -5.61 8.91
N PHE A 52 6.64 -6.86 8.57
CA PHE A 52 7.48 -8.00 8.93
C PHE A 52 8.78 -8.09 8.12
N PHE A 53 8.78 -7.66 6.88
CA PHE A 53 9.94 -7.77 5.99
C PHE A 53 10.48 -6.43 5.49
N GLY A 54 9.71 -5.37 5.64
CA GLY A 54 10.12 -4.00 5.35
C GLY A 54 10.47 -3.73 3.89
N PRO A 55 11.19 -2.62 3.62
CA PRO A 55 11.57 -2.19 2.26
C PRO A 55 12.45 -3.19 1.51
N ALA A 56 13.28 -3.97 2.21
CA ALA A 56 14.14 -4.97 1.58
C ALA A 56 13.35 -6.03 0.82
N TYR A 57 12.18 -6.41 1.32
CA TYR A 57 11.29 -7.34 0.65
C TYR A 57 10.74 -6.76 -0.66
N ILE A 58 10.30 -5.51 -0.65
CA ILE A 58 9.82 -4.81 -1.86
C ILE A 58 10.92 -4.81 -2.93
N LYS A 59 12.15 -4.46 -2.57
CA LYS A 59 13.31 -4.49 -3.47
C LYS A 59 13.54 -5.88 -4.06
N SER A 60 13.46 -6.93 -3.24
CA SER A 60 13.65 -8.32 -3.67
C SER A 60 12.58 -8.78 -4.64
N ILE A 61 11.32 -8.40 -4.44
CA ILE A 61 10.21 -8.70 -5.36
C ILE A 61 10.36 -7.93 -6.68
N LYS A 62 10.69 -6.65 -6.62
CA LYS A 62 10.83 -5.80 -7.83
C LYS A 62 11.97 -6.25 -8.75
N ALA A 63 12.97 -6.97 -8.24
CA ALA A 63 14.08 -7.45 -9.07
C ALA A 63 13.60 -8.41 -10.19
N PRO A 64 12.89 -9.52 -9.90
CA PRO A 64 12.33 -10.41 -10.94
C PRO A 64 11.00 -9.92 -11.53
N LEU A 65 10.24 -9.04 -10.85
CA LEU A 65 8.90 -8.60 -11.22
C LEU A 65 8.82 -7.06 -11.35
N PRO A 66 9.67 -6.43 -12.17
CA PRO A 66 9.74 -4.96 -12.24
C PRO A 66 8.46 -4.32 -12.79
N HIS A 67 7.67 -5.07 -13.55
CA HIS A 67 6.43 -4.62 -14.20
C HIS A 67 5.21 -4.62 -13.27
N ILE A 68 5.26 -5.28 -12.11
CA ILE A 68 4.13 -5.33 -11.18
C ILE A 68 4.24 -4.17 -10.20
N GLU A 69 3.21 -3.34 -10.14
CA GLU A 69 3.15 -2.26 -9.18
C GLU A 69 2.84 -2.77 -7.76
N LEU A 70 3.67 -2.36 -6.79
CA LEU A 70 3.55 -2.78 -5.40
C LEU A 70 3.13 -1.62 -4.50
N LEU A 71 2.19 -1.90 -3.58
CA LEU A 71 1.65 -0.95 -2.62
C LEU A 71 1.79 -1.54 -1.20
N PRO A 72 2.96 -1.38 -0.56
CA PRO A 72 3.16 -1.84 0.82
C PRO A 72 2.21 -1.14 1.78
N THR A 73 1.61 -1.95 2.67
CA THR A 73 0.64 -1.52 3.66
C THR A 73 0.86 -2.29 4.96
N GLY A 74 0.67 -1.63 6.10
CA GLY A 74 0.98 -2.17 7.44
C GLY A 74 2.39 -1.81 7.87
N GLY A 75 2.50 -1.15 9.04
CA GLY A 75 3.77 -0.67 9.57
C GLY A 75 4.40 0.52 8.84
N VAL A 76 3.78 1.01 7.78
CA VAL A 76 4.26 2.20 7.06
C VAL A 76 3.95 3.45 7.87
N ASN A 77 4.95 4.30 8.05
CA ASN A 77 4.89 5.55 8.80
C ASN A 77 5.74 6.65 8.13
N ALA A 78 5.74 7.86 8.68
CA ALA A 78 6.45 9.00 8.08
C ALA A 78 7.98 8.81 8.05
N GLU A 79 8.54 8.03 8.99
CA GLU A 79 9.98 7.78 9.08
C GLU A 79 10.45 6.77 8.02
N ASN A 80 9.62 5.79 7.64
CA ASN A 80 10.03 4.69 6.77
C ASN A 80 9.39 4.73 5.35
N VAL A 81 8.41 5.58 5.12
CA VAL A 81 7.72 5.67 3.81
C VAL A 81 8.70 5.92 2.66
N GLY A 82 9.70 6.76 2.90
CA GLY A 82 10.74 7.06 1.91
C GLY A 82 11.55 5.83 1.48
N ASP A 83 11.83 4.93 2.42
CA ASP A 83 12.61 3.73 2.14
C ASP A 83 11.80 2.71 1.32
N PHE A 84 10.49 2.59 1.57
CA PHE A 84 9.60 1.79 0.73
C PHE A 84 9.53 2.31 -0.71
N LEU A 85 9.44 3.62 -0.90
CA LEU A 85 9.42 4.24 -2.23
C LEU A 85 10.75 4.03 -2.96
N LYS A 86 11.89 4.25 -2.28
CA LYS A 86 13.23 3.98 -2.83
C LYS A 86 13.45 2.50 -3.17
N ALA A 87 12.79 1.59 -2.47
CA ALA A 87 12.82 0.17 -2.76
C ALA A 87 12.01 -0.22 -4.01
N GLY A 88 11.29 0.70 -4.62
CA GLY A 88 10.51 0.50 -5.85
C GLY A 88 9.00 0.35 -5.61
N ALA A 89 8.49 0.72 -4.46
CA ALA A 89 7.04 0.79 -4.27
C ALA A 89 6.44 1.91 -5.14
N PHE A 90 5.36 1.61 -5.84
CA PHE A 90 4.58 2.57 -6.62
C PHE A 90 3.92 3.63 -5.73
N ALA A 91 3.35 3.18 -4.63
CA ALA A 91 2.71 3.99 -3.60
C ALA A 91 2.75 3.23 -2.28
N THR A 92 2.29 3.85 -1.20
CA THR A 92 2.17 3.23 0.11
C THR A 92 0.80 3.51 0.71
N ALA A 93 0.33 2.66 1.63
CA ALA A 93 -0.87 2.93 2.40
C ALA A 93 -0.58 2.86 3.89
N ALA A 94 -1.08 3.86 4.62
CA ALA A 94 -0.95 3.98 6.06
C ALA A 94 -2.33 3.92 6.72
N GLY A 95 -2.43 3.15 7.78
CA GLY A 95 -3.65 3.02 8.60
C GLY A 95 -3.45 3.65 9.98
N SER A 96 -3.21 2.82 10.99
CA SER A 96 -3.08 3.22 12.40
C SER A 96 -1.94 4.19 12.66
N SER A 97 -0.86 4.16 11.87
CA SER A 97 0.24 5.12 11.95
C SER A 97 -0.17 6.55 11.57
N LEU A 98 -1.19 6.69 10.71
CA LEU A 98 -1.76 7.97 10.30
C LEU A 98 -2.94 8.37 11.20
N VAL A 99 -3.87 7.44 11.41
CA VAL A 99 -5.11 7.66 12.16
C VAL A 99 -5.05 6.86 13.45
N GLU A 100 -4.45 7.45 14.48
CA GLU A 100 -4.29 6.81 15.78
C GLU A 100 -5.61 6.72 16.53
N ALA A 101 -5.87 5.57 17.14
CA ALA A 101 -7.11 5.32 17.89
C ALA A 101 -7.35 6.33 19.02
N LYS A 102 -6.27 6.78 19.71
CA LYS A 102 -6.33 7.81 20.75
C LYS A 102 -6.80 9.15 20.17
N ALA A 103 -6.22 9.58 19.06
CA ALA A 103 -6.59 10.85 18.42
C ALA A 103 -8.05 10.83 17.94
N LEU A 104 -8.55 9.69 17.45
CA LEU A 104 -9.96 9.51 17.11
C LEU A 104 -10.87 9.61 18.33
N LYS A 105 -10.54 8.90 19.41
CA LYS A 105 -11.32 8.92 20.65
C LYS A 105 -11.41 10.31 21.26
N GLU A 106 -10.31 11.05 21.21
CA GLU A 106 -10.21 12.42 21.73
C GLU A 106 -10.70 13.49 20.71
N LYS A 107 -11.14 13.07 19.51
CA LYS A 107 -11.51 13.97 18.40
C LYS A 107 -10.40 14.99 18.07
N ASN A 108 -9.14 14.59 18.24
CA ASN A 108 -7.98 15.43 17.97
C ASN A 108 -7.63 15.43 16.46
N TRP A 109 -8.46 16.12 15.68
CA TRP A 109 -8.30 16.20 14.23
C TRP A 109 -7.01 16.92 13.82
N ALA A 110 -6.53 17.86 14.65
CA ALA A 110 -5.27 18.57 14.41
C ALA A 110 -4.08 17.62 14.41
N ALA A 111 -4.03 16.65 15.33
CA ALA A 111 -2.97 15.64 15.39
C ALA A 111 -2.98 14.74 14.13
N ILE A 112 -4.16 14.33 13.68
CA ILE A 112 -4.30 13.53 12.45
C ILE A 112 -3.83 14.33 11.23
N THR A 113 -4.22 15.60 11.13
CA THR A 113 -3.79 16.50 10.07
C THR A 113 -2.27 16.70 10.08
N ALA A 114 -1.66 16.89 11.26
CA ALA A 114 -0.22 17.06 11.39
C ALA A 114 0.53 15.79 10.90
N ARG A 115 0.06 14.59 11.26
CA ARG A 115 0.63 13.34 10.75
C ARG A 115 0.49 13.20 9.25
N ALA A 116 -0.67 13.52 8.69
CA ALA A 116 -0.87 13.48 7.24
C ALA A 116 0.10 14.42 6.50
N ARG A 117 0.34 15.61 7.04
CA ARG A 117 1.34 16.55 6.50
C ARG A 117 2.76 16.01 6.60
N ALA A 118 3.13 15.39 7.72
CA ALA A 118 4.44 14.76 7.88
C ALA A 118 4.65 13.63 6.85
N PHE A 119 3.62 12.79 6.64
CA PHE A 119 3.65 11.77 5.59
C PHE A 119 3.84 12.37 4.19
N ALA A 120 3.05 13.38 3.85
CA ALA A 120 3.13 14.04 2.56
C ALA A 120 4.52 14.67 2.33
N ALA A 121 5.09 15.30 3.35
CA ALA A 121 6.45 15.86 3.30
C ALA A 121 7.52 14.78 3.11
N ALA A 122 7.41 13.66 3.83
CA ALA A 122 8.33 12.54 3.67
C ALA A 122 8.28 11.91 2.28
N VAL A 123 7.09 11.80 1.69
CA VAL A 123 6.92 11.33 0.30
C VAL A 123 7.50 12.32 -0.70
N ALA A 124 7.27 13.63 -0.51
CA ALA A 124 7.80 14.66 -1.40
C ALA A 124 9.33 14.71 -1.39
N ALA A 125 9.97 14.38 -0.27
CA ALA A 125 11.43 14.36 -0.14
C ALA A 125 12.11 13.22 -0.94
N VAL A 126 11.36 12.23 -1.41
CA VAL A 126 11.89 11.08 -2.20
C VAL A 126 11.79 11.34 -3.71
N LYS A 127 10.91 12.21 -4.12
CA LYS A 127 10.72 12.61 -5.53
C LYS A 127 11.69 13.68 -5.94
#